data_3b3718a31600ea93bd6b9226f35a70ee
#
_entry.id   3b3718a31600ea93bd6b9226f35a70ee
#
_cell.length_a   1.000
_cell.length_b   1.000
_cell.length_c   1.000
_cell.angle_alpha   90.00
_cell.angle_beta   90.00
_cell.angle_gamma   90.00
#
_symmetry.space_group_name_H-M   'P 1'
#
loop_
_entity.id
_entity.type
_entity.pdbx_description
1 polymer ?
#
loop_
_entity_poly.entity_id
_entity_poly.type
_entity_poly.pdbx_seq_one_letter_code
_entity_poly.pdbx_strand_id
1 'polypeptide(L)'
;VFMIMVFDPQIMFNDGFYELMEVRIPEGSLLKPKYPAALSCRTHALGRVFDIIGGLLGQGAPDLMCAAGFSDSPHFMYSGYDSEGKWYQLYQIGFGGIPGRPMGDGPDGHSLWPSFTNVPNEFLESYFPLRIEIYETIPDSGGAGLNRGGNGVRVGYKFLEKGEISIHDDRWLTYPWGVNGGKPGRRSRKLIKRISGDEELVPSKCDRLPVEKGDLLLFETWGGGGWGNPLDRTEDKILLDVKRGLVTVEGARQFGLVIGADGKINARGTKELK
;
A
#
# COMPACT_ATOMS: atom_id res chain seq x y z
N VAL A 1 -0.63 -3.66 -21.44
CA VAL A 1 -0.03 -4.69 -20.57
C VAL A 1 -1.02 -5.82 -20.33
N PHE A 2 -2.16 -5.60 -19.63
CA PHE A 2 -3.11 -6.69 -19.30
C PHE A 2 -3.61 -7.47 -20.51
N MET A 3 -3.96 -6.78 -21.59
CA MET A 3 -4.42 -7.43 -22.82
C MET A 3 -3.35 -8.35 -23.40
N ILE A 4 -2.08 -7.93 -23.41
CA ILE A 4 -0.96 -8.75 -23.82
C ILE A 4 -0.83 -9.98 -22.92
N MET A 5 -0.85 -9.80 -21.61
CA MET A 5 -0.70 -10.91 -20.65
C MET A 5 -1.82 -11.94 -20.75
N VAL A 6 -3.06 -11.51 -21.02
CA VAL A 6 -4.24 -12.40 -21.06
C VAL A 6 -4.41 -13.10 -22.40
N PHE A 7 -4.18 -12.41 -23.51
CA PHE A 7 -4.50 -12.94 -24.84
C PHE A 7 -3.27 -13.50 -25.57
N ASP A 8 -2.17 -12.76 -25.58
CA ASP A 8 -0.93 -13.21 -26.24
C ASP A 8 0.28 -12.48 -25.66
N PRO A 9 1.07 -13.13 -24.79
CA PRO A 9 2.28 -12.55 -24.22
C PRO A 9 3.37 -12.24 -25.26
N GLN A 10 3.28 -12.79 -26.48
CA GLN A 10 4.27 -12.62 -27.53
C GLN A 10 3.84 -11.65 -28.62
N ILE A 11 2.65 -11.07 -28.52
CA ILE A 11 2.16 -10.11 -29.50
C ILE A 11 3.08 -8.89 -29.61
N MET A 12 3.36 -8.50 -30.83
CA MET A 12 4.15 -7.29 -31.10
C MET A 12 3.38 -6.05 -30.69
N PHE A 13 3.99 -5.23 -29.85
CA PHE A 13 3.42 -3.96 -29.39
C PHE A 13 3.66 -2.88 -30.45
N ASN A 14 2.66 -2.62 -31.27
CA ASN A 14 2.69 -1.64 -32.36
C ASN A 14 1.31 -1.00 -32.55
N ASP A 15 1.16 -0.10 -33.51
CA ASP A 15 -0.09 0.64 -33.76
C ASP A 15 -1.27 -0.29 -34.07
N GLY A 16 -1.06 -1.39 -34.80
CA GLY A 16 -2.09 -2.38 -35.08
C GLY A 16 -2.66 -3.02 -33.82
N PHE A 17 -1.87 -3.14 -32.74
CA PHE A 17 -2.37 -3.59 -31.45
C PHE A 17 -3.40 -2.61 -30.85
N TYR A 18 -3.19 -1.30 -31.01
CA TYR A 18 -4.12 -0.29 -30.50
C TYR A 18 -5.45 -0.29 -31.27
N GLU A 19 -5.45 -0.62 -32.54
CA GLU A 19 -6.66 -0.72 -33.35
C GLU A 19 -7.60 -1.85 -32.89
N LEU A 20 -7.08 -2.83 -32.14
CA LEU A 20 -7.89 -3.91 -31.54
C LEU A 20 -8.66 -3.45 -30.29
N MET A 21 -8.36 -2.24 -29.77
CA MET A 21 -8.92 -1.78 -28.51
C MET A 21 -9.80 -0.55 -28.72
N GLU A 22 -11.03 -0.64 -28.27
CA GLU A 22 -11.90 0.53 -28.14
C GLU A 22 -11.96 0.97 -26.67
N VAL A 23 -11.52 2.19 -26.38
CA VAL A 23 -11.59 2.78 -25.03
C VAL A 23 -12.72 3.80 -24.97
N ARG A 24 -13.77 3.46 -24.23
CA ARG A 24 -14.91 4.35 -24.00
C ARG A 24 -14.85 4.95 -22.61
N ILE A 25 -14.69 6.25 -22.51
CA ILE A 25 -14.64 6.99 -21.24
C ILE A 25 -15.76 8.03 -21.23
N PRO A 26 -16.64 8.02 -20.19
CA PRO A 26 -17.70 9.01 -20.08
C PRO A 26 -17.15 10.44 -19.98
N GLU A 27 -17.76 11.36 -20.73
CA GLU A 27 -17.44 12.78 -20.66
C GLU A 27 -17.70 13.36 -19.25
N GLY A 28 -16.79 14.18 -18.78
CA GLY A 28 -16.89 14.80 -17.45
C GLY A 28 -16.54 13.87 -16.29
N SER A 29 -16.09 12.63 -16.59
CA SER A 29 -15.56 11.73 -15.57
C SER A 29 -14.16 12.15 -15.13
N LEU A 30 -13.66 11.57 -14.02
CA LEU A 30 -12.30 11.78 -13.53
C LEU A 30 -11.23 11.48 -14.61
N LEU A 31 -11.48 10.50 -15.48
CA LEU A 31 -10.55 10.10 -16.55
C LEU A 31 -10.71 10.92 -17.84
N LYS A 32 -11.81 11.66 -17.99
CA LYS A 32 -12.08 12.55 -19.12
C LYS A 32 -12.77 13.82 -18.64
N PRO A 33 -12.07 14.66 -17.86
CA PRO A 33 -12.65 15.87 -17.28
C PRO A 33 -12.92 16.92 -18.35
N LYS A 34 -13.90 17.79 -18.10
CA LYS A 34 -14.19 18.96 -18.94
C LYS A 34 -13.34 20.15 -18.49
N TYR A 35 -12.84 20.91 -19.46
CA TYR A 35 -12.12 22.15 -19.18
C TYR A 35 -13.07 23.23 -18.59
N PRO A 36 -12.63 24.04 -17.60
CA PRO A 36 -11.37 23.93 -16.87
C PRO A 36 -11.42 22.86 -15.78
N ALA A 37 -10.34 22.09 -15.64
CA ALA A 37 -10.22 21.07 -14.61
C ALA A 37 -8.83 21.08 -13.97
N ALA A 38 -8.77 20.90 -12.66
CA ALA A 38 -7.51 20.70 -11.97
C ALA A 38 -6.94 19.33 -12.33
N LEU A 39 -5.75 19.31 -12.92
CA LEU A 39 -5.06 18.08 -13.33
C LEU A 39 -3.76 17.95 -12.54
N SER A 40 -3.70 16.94 -11.66
CA SER A 40 -2.52 16.62 -10.88
C SER A 40 -2.52 15.12 -10.52
N CYS A 41 -1.39 14.61 -10.05
CA CYS A 41 -1.25 13.25 -9.49
C CYS A 41 -1.87 12.15 -10.37
N ARG A 42 -1.62 12.20 -11.68
CA ARG A 42 -2.10 11.18 -12.65
C ARG A 42 -1.81 9.75 -12.23
N THR A 43 -0.68 9.51 -11.56
CA THR A 43 -0.26 8.19 -11.09
C THR A 43 -1.28 7.56 -10.14
N HIS A 44 -1.95 8.33 -9.30
CA HIS A 44 -3.01 7.85 -8.42
C HIS A 44 -4.19 7.27 -9.21
N ALA A 45 -4.71 8.03 -10.19
CA ALA A 45 -5.79 7.55 -11.06
C ALA A 45 -5.36 6.33 -11.88
N LEU A 46 -4.14 6.36 -12.45
CA LEU A 46 -3.60 5.27 -13.25
C LEU A 46 -3.47 3.98 -12.43
N GLY A 47 -2.93 4.06 -11.21
CA GLY A 47 -2.84 2.93 -10.30
C GLY A 47 -4.20 2.30 -9.99
N ARG A 48 -5.24 3.13 -9.80
CA ARG A 48 -6.62 2.61 -9.59
C ARG A 48 -7.19 1.95 -10.83
N VAL A 49 -6.91 2.49 -12.01
CA VAL A 49 -7.32 1.86 -13.27
C VAL A 49 -6.65 0.50 -13.44
N PHE A 50 -5.36 0.36 -13.11
CA PHE A 50 -4.68 -0.93 -13.11
C PHE A 50 -5.36 -1.94 -12.18
N ASP A 51 -5.65 -1.57 -10.94
CA ASP A 51 -6.33 -2.46 -10.00
C ASP A 51 -7.73 -2.88 -10.50
N ILE A 52 -8.51 -1.93 -11.04
CA ILE A 52 -9.87 -2.21 -11.53
C ILE A 52 -9.82 -3.19 -12.71
N ILE A 53 -8.96 -2.95 -13.69
CA ILE A 53 -8.82 -3.84 -14.84
C ILE A 53 -8.32 -5.21 -14.40
N GLY A 54 -7.30 -5.27 -13.53
CA GLY A 54 -6.80 -6.52 -12.97
C GLY A 54 -7.87 -7.29 -12.19
N GLY A 55 -8.69 -6.59 -11.39
CA GLY A 55 -9.79 -7.19 -10.65
C GLY A 55 -10.92 -7.71 -11.54
N LEU A 56 -11.26 -7.01 -12.63
CA LEU A 56 -12.26 -7.46 -13.60
C LEU A 56 -11.77 -8.70 -14.37
N LEU A 57 -10.56 -8.66 -14.89
CA LEU A 57 -9.97 -9.79 -15.62
C LEU A 57 -9.73 -10.99 -14.68
N GLY A 58 -9.38 -10.74 -13.43
CA GLY A 58 -9.21 -11.77 -12.41
C GLY A 58 -10.47 -12.58 -12.06
N GLN A 59 -11.65 -12.11 -12.43
CA GLN A 59 -12.89 -12.89 -12.30
C GLN A 59 -12.98 -14.01 -13.35
N GLY A 60 -12.41 -13.79 -14.54
CA GLY A 60 -12.43 -14.76 -15.64
C GLY A 60 -11.10 -15.49 -15.84
N ALA A 61 -10.00 -14.88 -15.47
CA ALA A 61 -8.63 -15.40 -15.64
C ALA A 61 -7.78 -15.15 -14.39
N PRO A 62 -8.16 -15.72 -13.21
CA PRO A 62 -7.48 -15.45 -11.95
C PRO A 62 -5.98 -15.84 -11.97
N ASP A 63 -5.62 -16.88 -12.71
CA ASP A 63 -4.26 -17.39 -12.80
C ASP A 63 -3.30 -16.47 -13.59
N LEU A 64 -3.85 -15.45 -14.24
CA LEU A 64 -3.07 -14.44 -14.98
C LEU A 64 -3.04 -13.09 -14.26
N MET A 65 -3.85 -12.89 -13.21
CA MET A 65 -4.01 -11.60 -12.56
C MET A 65 -3.55 -11.63 -11.11
N CYS A 66 -2.94 -10.53 -10.67
CA CYS A 66 -2.65 -10.28 -9.27
C CYS A 66 -3.88 -9.65 -8.55
N ALA A 67 -3.87 -9.69 -7.24
CA ALA A 67 -4.81 -8.95 -6.41
C ALA A 67 -4.58 -7.43 -6.52
N ALA A 68 -5.42 -6.62 -5.87
CA ALA A 68 -5.19 -5.18 -5.76
C ALA A 68 -4.11 -4.88 -4.71
N GLY A 69 -3.34 -3.80 -4.93
CA GLY A 69 -2.27 -3.51 -3.99
C GLY A 69 -1.73 -2.10 -4.07
N PHE A 70 -0.43 -2.02 -3.80
CA PHE A 70 0.32 -0.78 -3.85
C PHE A 70 0.66 -0.41 -5.29
N SER A 71 -0.33 0.08 -6.00
CA SER A 71 -0.24 0.55 -7.38
C SER A 71 -0.21 2.08 -7.46
N ASP A 72 0.00 2.76 -6.36
CA ASP A 72 0.00 4.20 -6.19
C ASP A 72 1.28 4.67 -5.50
N SER A 73 1.40 5.98 -5.31
CA SER A 73 2.53 6.64 -4.66
C SER A 73 1.98 7.64 -3.64
N PRO A 74 1.72 7.22 -2.38
CA PRO A 74 1.26 8.18 -1.38
C PRO A 74 2.31 9.26 -1.17
N HIS A 75 1.89 10.50 -1.31
CA HIS A 75 2.75 11.66 -1.17
C HIS A 75 2.66 12.22 0.24
N PHE A 76 3.82 12.53 0.79
CA PHE A 76 4.00 13.32 2.00
C PHE A 76 4.87 14.53 1.68
N MET A 77 4.36 15.70 1.96
CA MET A 77 5.08 16.95 1.80
C MET A 77 5.15 17.66 3.14
N TYR A 78 6.30 18.23 3.45
CA TYR A 78 6.50 19.03 4.65
C TYR A 78 7.29 20.28 4.28
N SER A 79 6.76 21.45 4.63
CA SER A 79 7.38 22.74 4.30
C SER A 79 7.28 23.72 5.47
N GLY A 80 8.21 24.64 5.51
CA GLY A 80 8.27 25.67 6.54
C GLY A 80 9.56 26.48 6.47
N TYR A 81 9.90 27.09 7.58
CA TYR A 81 11.16 27.80 7.76
C TYR A 81 11.90 27.19 8.94
N ASP A 82 13.21 26.96 8.77
CA ASP A 82 14.06 26.48 9.85
C ASP A 82 14.35 27.57 10.89
N SER A 83 15.14 27.24 11.91
CA SER A 83 15.51 28.17 12.99
C SER A 83 16.34 29.37 12.51
N GLU A 84 16.94 29.28 11.32
CA GLU A 84 17.70 30.36 10.68
C GLU A 84 16.83 31.20 9.73
N GLY A 85 15.56 30.88 9.60
CA GLY A 85 14.62 31.53 8.69
C GLY A 85 14.75 31.10 7.23
N LYS A 86 15.47 30.04 6.95
CA LYS A 86 15.63 29.47 5.62
C LYS A 86 14.43 28.58 5.29
N TRP A 87 13.83 28.80 4.13
CA TRP A 87 12.72 27.98 3.65
C TRP A 87 13.17 26.58 3.26
N TYR A 88 12.37 25.58 3.62
CA TYR A 88 12.54 24.18 3.20
C TYR A 88 11.24 23.61 2.65
N GLN A 89 11.36 22.62 1.76
CA GLN A 89 10.27 21.79 1.29
C GLN A 89 10.76 20.37 1.05
N LEU A 90 10.23 19.43 1.80
CA LEU A 90 10.39 18.01 1.57
C LEU A 90 9.23 17.51 0.70
N TYR A 91 9.55 16.66 -0.26
CA TYR A 91 8.60 15.83 -0.99
C TYR A 91 9.05 14.38 -0.88
N GLN A 92 8.23 13.55 -0.28
CA GLN A 92 8.52 12.14 -0.04
C GLN A 92 7.41 11.26 -0.62
N ILE A 93 7.80 10.14 -1.19
CA ILE A 93 6.87 9.11 -1.67
C ILE A 93 6.92 7.94 -0.70
N GLY A 94 5.76 7.44 -0.29
CA GLY A 94 5.65 6.26 0.56
C GLY A 94 5.70 4.95 -0.24
N PHE A 95 5.91 3.86 0.48
CA PHE A 95 5.89 2.48 -0.01
C PHE A 95 4.86 1.67 0.75
N GLY A 96 4.39 0.56 0.19
CA GLY A 96 3.36 -0.26 0.84
C GLY A 96 3.38 -1.71 0.39
N GLY A 97 2.30 -2.43 0.62
CA GLY A 97 2.20 -3.85 0.30
C GLY A 97 1.87 -4.10 -1.17
N ILE A 98 2.73 -4.81 -1.87
CA ILE A 98 2.44 -5.29 -3.22
C ILE A 98 1.42 -6.42 -3.15
N PRO A 99 0.50 -6.58 -4.14
CA PRO A 99 -0.49 -7.64 -4.11
C PRO A 99 0.11 -9.04 -4.22
N GLY A 100 -0.57 -10.01 -3.64
CA GLY A 100 -0.36 -11.42 -3.93
C GLY A 100 -0.67 -11.73 -5.39
N ARG A 101 0.04 -12.69 -5.96
CA ARG A 101 -0.04 -13.07 -7.36
C ARG A 101 0.00 -14.60 -7.52
N PRO A 102 -0.37 -15.16 -8.68
CA PRO A 102 -0.36 -16.62 -8.89
C PRO A 102 0.98 -17.29 -8.57
N MET A 103 2.09 -16.60 -8.87
CA MET A 103 3.44 -17.14 -8.72
C MET A 103 4.09 -16.91 -7.36
N GLY A 104 3.42 -16.19 -6.42
CA GLY A 104 4.02 -15.96 -5.12
C GLY A 104 3.42 -14.80 -4.31
N ASP A 105 3.96 -14.64 -3.12
CA ASP A 105 3.59 -13.59 -2.19
C ASP A 105 3.91 -12.20 -2.73
N GLY A 106 3.16 -11.21 -2.28
CA GLY A 106 3.46 -9.80 -2.53
C GLY A 106 4.65 -9.35 -1.67
N PRO A 107 5.61 -8.61 -2.22
CA PRO A 107 6.67 -7.96 -1.45
C PRO A 107 6.11 -6.98 -0.40
N ASP A 108 6.74 -6.96 0.77
CA ASP A 108 6.43 -6.06 1.87
C ASP A 108 7.13 -4.72 1.68
N GLY A 109 6.47 -3.62 2.02
CA GLY A 109 7.05 -2.28 2.02
C GLY A 109 7.73 -1.89 0.71
N HIS A 110 7.12 -2.19 -0.41
CA HIS A 110 7.70 -2.00 -1.75
C HIS A 110 6.86 -1.05 -2.60
N SER A 111 7.35 -0.69 -3.78
CA SER A 111 6.61 0.05 -4.81
C SER A 111 6.40 -0.81 -6.05
N LEU A 112 5.23 -0.68 -6.67
CA LEU A 112 4.97 -1.26 -7.98
C LEU A 112 5.80 -0.56 -9.10
N TRP A 113 6.17 0.69 -8.86
CA TRP A 113 6.98 1.48 -9.79
C TRP A 113 8.47 1.16 -9.59
N PRO A 114 9.13 0.46 -10.52
CA PRO A 114 10.45 -0.13 -10.29
C PRO A 114 11.58 0.89 -10.13
N SER A 115 11.36 2.13 -10.52
CA SER A 115 12.38 3.20 -10.39
C SER A 115 12.30 3.98 -9.08
N PHE A 116 11.32 3.70 -8.22
CA PHE A 116 11.20 4.42 -6.97
C PHE A 116 12.12 3.81 -5.91
N THR A 117 12.88 4.67 -5.26
CA THR A 117 13.74 4.36 -4.12
C THR A 117 13.45 5.32 -2.99
N ASN A 118 13.67 4.89 -1.75
CA ASN A 118 13.62 5.78 -0.60
C ASN A 118 14.77 6.76 -0.59
N VAL A 119 14.49 7.97 -0.11
CA VAL A 119 15.54 8.86 0.38
C VAL A 119 16.06 8.25 1.69
N PRO A 120 17.38 8.09 1.87
CA PRO A 120 17.94 7.60 3.13
C PRO A 120 17.48 8.45 4.32
N ASN A 121 17.16 7.80 5.45
CA ASN A 121 16.68 8.51 6.63
C ASN A 121 17.70 9.53 7.14
N GLU A 122 18.97 9.20 7.10
CA GLU A 122 20.08 10.07 7.50
C GLU A 122 20.14 11.35 6.65
N PHE A 123 19.84 11.23 5.35
CA PHE A 123 19.72 12.40 4.48
C PHE A 123 18.52 13.25 4.86
N LEU A 124 17.35 12.64 5.07
CA LEU A 124 16.15 13.37 5.49
C LEU A 124 16.40 14.16 6.78
N GLU A 125 16.97 13.52 7.79
CA GLU A 125 17.25 14.13 9.09
C GLU A 125 18.35 15.21 9.03
N SER A 126 19.26 15.12 8.05
CA SER A 126 20.33 16.12 7.87
C SER A 126 19.88 17.39 7.15
N TYR A 127 18.86 17.28 6.27
CA TYR A 127 18.45 18.39 5.41
C TYR A 127 17.09 18.99 5.76
N PHE A 128 16.29 18.29 6.55
CA PHE A 128 14.96 18.73 6.94
C PHE A 128 14.78 18.66 8.46
N PRO A 129 14.06 19.59 9.08
CA PRO A 129 13.85 19.60 10.52
C PRO A 129 12.81 18.56 10.95
N LEU A 130 13.13 17.30 10.71
CA LEU A 130 12.33 16.14 11.12
C LEU A 130 13.25 15.01 11.59
N ARG A 131 12.69 14.06 12.33
CA ARG A 131 13.36 12.82 12.74
C ARG A 131 12.45 11.62 12.48
N ILE A 132 13.05 10.53 12.01
CA ILE A 132 12.35 9.26 11.79
C ILE A 132 12.37 8.46 13.11
N GLU A 133 11.27 8.47 13.84
CA GLU A 133 11.13 7.73 15.11
C GLU A 133 10.77 6.26 14.88
N ILE A 134 10.05 5.95 13.80
CA ILE A 134 9.55 4.61 13.46
C ILE A 134 9.73 4.40 11.97
N TYR A 135 10.23 3.23 11.59
CA TYR A 135 10.25 2.78 10.20
C TYR A 135 10.16 1.25 10.17
N GLU A 136 8.96 0.73 9.98
CA GLU A 136 8.68 -0.70 10.10
C GLU A 136 7.60 -1.16 9.13
N THR A 137 7.53 -2.45 8.84
CA THR A 137 6.37 -3.06 8.20
C THR A 137 5.26 -3.25 9.24
N ILE A 138 4.00 -3.20 8.79
CA ILE A 138 2.83 -3.40 9.67
C ILE A 138 2.43 -4.88 9.56
N PRO A 139 2.67 -5.72 10.58
CA PRO A 139 2.26 -7.12 10.55
C PRO A 139 0.75 -7.26 10.28
N ASP A 140 0.35 -8.34 9.62
CA ASP A 140 -1.05 -8.66 9.26
C ASP A 140 -1.76 -7.62 8.38
N SER A 141 -1.03 -6.67 7.82
CA SER A 141 -1.64 -5.67 6.93
C SER A 141 -1.81 -6.17 5.50
N GLY A 142 -1.04 -7.14 5.06
CA GLY A 142 -1.24 -7.87 3.81
C GLY A 142 -2.43 -8.81 3.88
N GLY A 143 -3.25 -8.87 2.82
CA GLY A 143 -4.39 -9.78 2.73
C GLY A 143 -3.95 -11.25 2.73
N ALA A 144 -4.66 -12.09 3.50
CA ALA A 144 -4.41 -13.51 3.52
C ALA A 144 -4.76 -14.17 2.18
N GLY A 145 -4.00 -15.18 1.77
CA GLY A 145 -4.16 -15.95 0.55
C GLY A 145 -3.24 -17.16 0.53
N LEU A 146 -3.41 -18.05 -0.43
CA LEU A 146 -2.38 -19.04 -0.77
C LEU A 146 -1.03 -18.35 -0.95
N ASN A 147 -1.08 -17.22 -1.66
CA ASN A 147 -0.01 -16.23 -1.73
C ASN A 147 -0.51 -14.95 -1.06
N ARG A 148 0.09 -14.56 0.06
CA ARG A 148 -0.32 -13.37 0.80
C ARG A 148 0.01 -12.08 0.06
N GLY A 149 -0.76 -11.04 0.31
CA GLY A 149 -0.35 -9.69 -0.02
C GLY A 149 0.81 -9.24 0.85
N GLY A 150 1.63 -8.34 0.33
CA GLY A 150 2.70 -7.70 1.08
C GLY A 150 2.15 -6.77 2.16
N ASN A 151 2.91 -6.58 3.22
CA ASN A 151 2.57 -5.67 4.30
C ASN A 151 2.83 -4.21 3.91
N GLY A 152 1.98 -3.31 4.39
CA GLY A 152 2.21 -1.88 4.39
C GLY A 152 3.33 -1.46 5.34
N VAL A 153 3.67 -0.19 5.30
CA VAL A 153 4.74 0.42 6.10
C VAL A 153 4.15 1.45 7.05
N ARG A 154 4.73 1.53 8.24
CA ARG A 154 4.54 2.62 9.19
C ARG A 154 5.81 3.43 9.27
N VAL A 155 5.69 4.75 8.99
CA VAL A 155 6.78 5.71 9.22
C VAL A 155 6.30 6.73 10.25
N GLY A 156 7.09 6.95 11.29
CA GLY A 156 6.85 7.97 12.31
C GLY A 156 7.75 9.18 12.06
N TYR A 157 7.16 10.27 11.57
CA TYR A 157 7.86 11.55 11.35
C TYR A 157 7.64 12.47 12.56
N LYS A 158 8.68 12.71 13.33
CA LYS A 158 8.68 13.72 14.40
C LYS A 158 9.14 15.05 13.87
N PHE A 159 8.32 16.08 13.99
CA PHE A 159 8.64 17.42 13.53
C PHE A 159 9.55 18.14 14.56
N LEU A 160 10.66 18.68 14.11
CA LEU A 160 11.62 19.41 14.94
C LEU A 160 11.42 20.92 14.85
N GLU A 161 10.66 21.40 13.86
CA GLU A 161 10.22 22.78 13.72
C GLU A 161 8.75 22.81 13.29
N LYS A 162 8.08 23.94 13.51
CA LYS A 162 6.73 24.16 13.01
C LYS A 162 6.72 24.24 11.50
N GLY A 163 5.62 23.83 10.89
CA GLY A 163 5.46 23.89 9.45
C GLY A 163 4.07 23.47 9.00
N GLU A 164 3.95 23.17 7.74
CA GLU A 164 2.73 22.68 7.12
C GLU A 164 3.00 21.35 6.42
N ILE A 165 2.08 20.40 6.55
CA ILE A 165 2.13 19.16 5.80
C ILE A 165 0.99 19.09 4.79
N SER A 166 1.26 18.45 3.64
CA SER A 166 0.25 18.04 2.69
C SER A 166 0.40 16.56 2.42
N ILE A 167 -0.72 15.86 2.35
CA ILE A 167 -0.78 14.41 2.12
C ILE A 167 -1.73 14.14 0.97
N HIS A 168 -1.25 13.38 -0.01
CA HIS A 168 -2.09 12.80 -1.06
C HIS A 168 -1.90 11.30 -1.04
N ASP A 169 -2.96 10.58 -0.67
CA ASP A 169 -2.94 9.14 -0.45
C ASP A 169 -4.24 8.50 -0.93
N ASP A 170 -4.22 7.19 -1.10
CA ASP A 170 -5.36 6.38 -1.50
C ASP A 170 -5.66 5.27 -0.48
N ARG A 171 -6.58 4.39 -0.81
CA ARG A 171 -6.97 3.25 0.06
C ARG A 171 -7.42 3.65 1.47
N TRP A 172 -7.97 4.84 1.58
CA TRP A 172 -8.58 5.34 2.81
C TRP A 172 -9.97 4.76 3.05
N LEU A 173 -10.78 4.69 1.98
CA LEU A 173 -12.16 4.21 2.03
C LEU A 173 -12.30 2.77 1.54
N THR A 174 -11.53 2.37 0.53
CA THR A 174 -11.61 1.07 -0.11
C THR A 174 -10.42 0.19 0.24
N TYR A 175 -10.69 -1.07 0.56
CA TYR A 175 -9.64 -2.06 0.79
C TYR A 175 -8.99 -2.48 -0.53
N PRO A 176 -7.67 -2.77 -0.55
CA PRO A 176 -7.06 -3.52 -1.64
C PRO A 176 -7.64 -4.94 -1.64
N TRP A 177 -8.46 -5.26 -2.63
CA TRP A 177 -9.18 -6.54 -2.70
C TRP A 177 -8.27 -7.70 -3.07
N GLY A 178 -8.63 -8.90 -2.60
CA GLY A 178 -8.02 -10.17 -3.02
C GLY A 178 -8.60 -10.67 -4.33
N VAL A 179 -7.94 -11.66 -4.92
CA VAL A 179 -8.36 -12.36 -6.14
C VAL A 179 -8.32 -13.87 -5.87
N ASN A 180 -9.15 -14.64 -6.58
CA ASN A 180 -9.20 -16.11 -6.50
C ASN A 180 -9.40 -16.66 -5.04
N GLY A 181 -10.25 -16.00 -4.25
CA GLY A 181 -10.51 -16.39 -2.86
C GLY A 181 -9.60 -15.73 -1.82
N GLY A 182 -8.60 -14.98 -2.25
CA GLY A 182 -7.74 -14.18 -1.38
C GLY A 182 -8.51 -13.09 -0.65
N LYS A 183 -8.01 -12.68 0.52
CA LYS A 183 -8.62 -11.67 1.39
C LYS A 183 -8.07 -10.28 1.09
N PRO A 184 -8.83 -9.22 1.41
CA PRO A 184 -8.34 -7.85 1.23
C PRO A 184 -7.19 -7.54 2.19
N GLY A 185 -6.30 -6.65 1.75
CA GLY A 185 -5.29 -6.04 2.61
C GLY A 185 -5.87 -4.90 3.46
N ARG A 186 -5.11 -4.42 4.44
CA ARG A 186 -5.47 -3.30 5.31
C ARG A 186 -5.48 -1.98 4.52
N ARG A 187 -6.35 -1.06 4.88
CA ARG A 187 -6.40 0.31 4.36
C ARG A 187 -5.27 1.17 4.95
N SER A 188 -4.99 2.29 4.29
CA SER A 188 -4.10 3.33 4.81
C SER A 188 -4.70 4.04 6.03
N ARG A 189 -3.82 4.63 6.85
CA ARG A 189 -4.20 5.47 8.00
C ARG A 189 -3.10 6.48 8.27
N LYS A 190 -3.47 7.71 8.61
CA LYS A 190 -2.56 8.75 9.08
C LYS A 190 -3.08 9.30 10.39
N LEU A 191 -2.19 9.39 11.37
CA LEU A 191 -2.51 9.87 12.71
C LEU A 191 -1.43 10.85 13.16
N ILE A 192 -1.83 12.03 13.57
CA ILE A 192 -0.92 12.96 14.24
C ILE A 192 -1.13 12.84 15.75
N LYS A 193 -0.04 12.58 16.45
CA LYS A 193 0.03 12.72 17.90
C LYS A 193 0.61 14.09 18.20
N ARG A 194 -0.24 14.97 18.71
CA ARG A 194 0.14 16.33 19.04
C ARG A 194 0.97 16.38 20.32
N ILE A 195 1.83 17.38 20.42
CA ILE A 195 2.60 17.61 21.66
C ILE A 195 1.69 17.87 22.88
N SER A 196 0.47 18.35 22.66
CA SER A 196 -0.56 18.51 23.70
C SER A 196 -1.07 17.18 24.28
N GLY A 197 -0.78 16.05 23.62
CA GLY A 197 -1.32 14.72 23.97
C GLY A 197 -2.56 14.32 23.17
N ASP A 198 -3.12 15.22 22.36
CA ASP A 198 -4.26 14.92 21.50
C ASP A 198 -3.83 14.04 20.31
N GLU A 199 -4.76 13.19 19.86
CA GLU A 199 -4.59 12.39 18.65
C GLU A 199 -5.60 12.84 17.57
N GLU A 200 -5.10 13.14 16.39
CA GLU A 200 -5.89 13.62 15.26
C GLU A 200 -5.75 12.67 14.05
N LEU A 201 -6.89 12.14 13.60
CA LEU A 201 -6.93 11.34 12.37
C LEU A 201 -6.93 12.27 11.15
N VAL A 202 -5.87 12.19 10.35
CA VAL A 202 -5.69 13.02 9.16
C VAL A 202 -6.36 12.37 7.95
N PRO A 203 -7.15 13.10 7.15
CA PRO A 203 -7.75 12.55 5.93
C PRO A 203 -6.69 12.16 4.90
N SER A 204 -7.06 11.29 3.96
CA SER A 204 -6.14 10.80 2.92
C SER A 204 -5.64 11.89 1.97
N LYS A 205 -6.40 12.96 1.84
CA LYS A 205 -6.04 14.13 1.05
C LYS A 205 -6.27 15.37 1.91
N CYS A 206 -5.18 16.02 2.23
CA CYS A 206 -5.19 17.29 2.94
C CYS A 206 -4.03 18.16 2.45
N ASP A 207 -4.24 19.46 2.47
CA ASP A 207 -3.24 20.45 2.12
C ASP A 207 -3.07 21.45 3.25
N ARG A 208 -1.82 21.84 3.49
CA ARG A 208 -1.46 22.90 4.43
C ARG A 208 -1.95 22.66 5.86
N LEU A 209 -1.96 21.40 6.30
CA LEU A 209 -2.26 21.07 7.69
C LEU A 209 -1.09 21.53 8.59
N PRO A 210 -1.34 22.42 9.57
CA PRO A 210 -0.26 22.90 10.43
C PRO A 210 0.23 21.80 11.37
N VAL A 211 1.55 21.77 11.57
CA VAL A 211 2.22 20.92 12.55
C VAL A 211 3.14 21.77 13.41
N GLU A 212 3.25 21.39 14.68
CA GLU A 212 4.09 22.06 15.65
C GLU A 212 5.35 21.24 15.96
N LYS A 213 6.35 21.92 16.50
CA LYS A 213 7.56 21.25 17.01
C LYS A 213 7.19 20.23 18.08
N GLY A 214 7.59 18.99 17.90
CA GLY A 214 7.33 17.87 18.80
C GLY A 214 6.13 17.00 18.39
N ASP A 215 5.29 17.43 17.47
CA ASP A 215 4.24 16.58 16.91
C ASP A 215 4.84 15.36 16.19
N LEU A 216 4.11 14.24 16.21
CA LEU A 216 4.51 12.99 15.57
C LEU A 216 3.43 12.54 14.57
N LEU A 217 3.74 12.52 13.30
CA LEU A 217 2.89 11.92 12.27
C LEU A 217 3.20 10.44 12.14
N LEU A 218 2.23 9.58 12.42
CA LEU A 218 2.25 8.16 12.07
C LEU A 218 1.63 8.01 10.67
N PHE A 219 2.49 7.77 9.69
CA PHE A 219 2.11 7.59 8.29
C PHE A 219 2.08 6.10 7.98
N GLU A 220 0.86 5.50 8.01
CA GLU A 220 0.64 4.08 7.72
C GLU A 220 0.10 3.92 6.30
N THR A 221 0.79 3.13 5.48
CA THR A 221 0.36 2.77 4.14
C THR A 221 -0.46 1.48 4.16
N TRP A 222 -1.06 1.12 3.04
CA TRP A 222 -1.90 -0.07 2.93
C TRP A 222 -1.10 -1.33 2.60
N GLY A 223 -1.66 -2.49 2.97
CA GLY A 223 -1.18 -3.80 2.55
C GLY A 223 -1.75 -4.20 1.18
N GLY A 224 -1.10 -5.10 0.47
CA GLY A 224 -1.63 -5.70 -0.74
C GLY A 224 -2.76 -6.71 -0.45
N GLY A 225 -3.66 -6.93 -1.40
CA GLY A 225 -4.62 -8.03 -1.34
C GLY A 225 -3.97 -9.39 -1.52
N GLY A 226 -4.53 -10.45 -0.94
CA GLY A 226 -4.08 -11.83 -1.09
C GLY A 226 -4.58 -12.47 -2.39
N TRP A 227 -3.88 -13.51 -2.84
CA TRP A 227 -4.26 -14.32 -4.00
C TRP A 227 -4.48 -15.78 -3.60
N GLY A 228 -5.56 -16.37 -4.06
CA GLY A 228 -5.91 -17.76 -3.77
C GLY A 228 -6.44 -17.95 -2.34
N ASN A 229 -7.05 -19.11 -2.08
CA ASN A 229 -7.63 -19.41 -0.78
C ASN A 229 -6.53 -19.47 0.31
N PRO A 230 -6.62 -18.69 1.39
CA PRO A 230 -5.63 -18.70 2.47
C PRO A 230 -5.49 -20.04 3.18
N LEU A 231 -6.52 -20.88 3.17
CA LEU A 231 -6.47 -22.20 3.79
C LEU A 231 -5.57 -23.21 3.05
N ASP A 232 -5.22 -22.90 1.79
CA ASP A 232 -4.33 -23.72 0.97
C ASP A 232 -2.84 -23.36 1.19
N ARG A 233 -2.54 -22.29 1.98
CA ARG A 233 -1.17 -21.91 2.34
C ARG A 233 -0.56 -22.95 3.25
N THR A 234 0.65 -23.41 2.93
CA THR A 234 1.34 -24.44 3.72
C THR A 234 1.71 -23.94 5.11
N GLU A 235 1.67 -24.82 6.10
CA GLU A 235 2.00 -24.51 7.49
C GLU A 235 3.42 -23.96 7.64
N ASP A 236 4.38 -24.50 6.89
CA ASP A 236 5.77 -24.02 6.91
C ASP A 236 5.90 -22.55 6.47
N LYS A 237 5.14 -22.14 5.43
CA LYS A 237 5.13 -20.74 5.00
C LYS A 237 4.52 -19.83 6.06
N ILE A 238 3.43 -20.27 6.71
CA ILE A 238 2.77 -19.48 7.77
C ILE A 238 3.71 -19.33 8.97
N LEU A 239 4.36 -20.42 9.41
CA LEU A 239 5.32 -20.38 10.50
C LEU A 239 6.54 -19.50 10.18
N LEU A 240 6.99 -19.53 8.93
CA LEU A 240 8.08 -18.65 8.48
C LEU A 240 7.67 -17.17 8.51
N ASP A 241 6.45 -16.85 8.09
CA ASP A 241 5.93 -15.49 8.15
C ASP A 241 5.82 -15.00 9.60
N VAL A 242 5.35 -15.85 10.52
CA VAL A 242 5.29 -15.52 11.94
C VAL A 242 6.71 -15.34 12.52
N LYS A 243 7.64 -16.22 12.20
CA LYS A 243 9.03 -16.10 12.63
C LYS A 243 9.69 -14.81 12.16
N ARG A 244 9.32 -14.33 10.97
CA ARG A 244 9.83 -13.07 10.37
C ARG A 244 9.10 -11.83 10.87
N GLY A 245 8.05 -11.98 11.70
CA GLY A 245 7.23 -10.86 12.17
C GLY A 245 6.34 -10.25 11.09
N LEU A 246 6.11 -10.94 9.97
CA LEU A 246 5.24 -10.50 8.89
C LEU A 246 3.75 -10.78 9.17
N VAL A 247 3.51 -11.86 9.90
CA VAL A 247 2.21 -12.28 10.40
C VAL A 247 2.32 -12.48 11.92
N THR A 248 1.32 -12.02 12.67
CA THR A 248 1.29 -12.28 14.12
C THR A 248 0.82 -13.72 14.41
N VAL A 249 1.03 -14.20 15.64
CA VAL A 249 0.50 -15.48 16.10
C VAL A 249 -1.03 -15.52 15.94
N GLU A 250 -1.72 -14.42 16.24
CA GLU A 250 -3.16 -14.33 16.06
C GLU A 250 -3.54 -14.24 14.57
N GLY A 251 -2.76 -13.51 13.78
CA GLY A 251 -2.93 -13.39 12.33
C GLY A 251 -2.83 -14.71 11.57
N ALA A 252 -2.07 -15.67 12.10
CA ALA A 252 -1.95 -17.03 11.52
C ALA A 252 -3.31 -17.74 11.39
N ARG A 253 -4.29 -17.37 12.21
CA ARG A 253 -5.67 -17.89 12.14
C ARG A 253 -6.36 -17.59 10.80
N GLN A 254 -6.00 -16.51 10.15
CA GLN A 254 -6.55 -16.16 8.82
C GLN A 254 -6.18 -17.18 7.74
N PHE A 255 -5.11 -17.96 8.00
CA PHE A 255 -4.62 -19.04 7.14
C PHE A 255 -5.04 -20.42 7.66
N GLY A 256 -5.93 -20.47 8.64
CA GLY A 256 -6.38 -21.72 9.24
C GLY A 256 -5.36 -22.40 10.16
N LEU A 257 -4.40 -21.65 10.73
CA LEU A 257 -3.39 -22.18 11.64
C LEU A 257 -3.51 -21.55 13.04
N VAL A 258 -3.61 -22.38 14.06
CA VAL A 258 -3.57 -21.95 15.46
C VAL A 258 -2.20 -22.29 16.06
N ILE A 259 -1.53 -21.25 16.57
CA ILE A 259 -0.23 -21.37 17.23
C ILE A 259 -0.44 -21.18 18.75
N GLY A 260 0.07 -22.09 19.55
CA GLY A 260 -0.02 -22.02 21.01
C GLY A 260 0.98 -21.03 21.61
N ALA A 261 0.83 -20.75 22.91
CA ALA A 261 1.73 -19.85 23.65
C ALA A 261 3.18 -20.33 23.69
N ASP A 262 3.40 -21.62 23.46
CA ASP A 262 4.73 -22.27 23.34
C ASP A 262 5.35 -22.09 21.93
N GLY A 263 4.70 -21.40 21.03
CA GLY A 263 5.12 -21.20 19.65
C GLY A 263 4.91 -22.41 18.73
N LYS A 264 4.25 -23.49 19.22
CA LYS A 264 3.99 -24.70 18.44
C LYS A 264 2.56 -24.69 17.88
N ILE A 265 2.38 -25.47 16.82
CA ILE A 265 1.05 -25.65 16.21
C ILE A 265 0.13 -26.36 17.21
N ASN A 266 -1.01 -25.75 17.51
CA ASN A 266 -2.11 -26.38 18.23
C ASN A 266 -2.97 -27.18 17.23
N ALA A 267 -2.70 -28.46 17.11
CA ALA A 267 -3.36 -29.33 16.14
C ALA A 267 -4.89 -29.38 16.33
N ARG A 268 -5.39 -29.37 17.58
CA ARG A 268 -6.82 -29.36 17.87
C ARG A 268 -7.46 -28.06 17.43
N GLY A 269 -6.95 -26.92 17.85
CA GLY A 269 -7.49 -25.61 17.45
C GLY A 269 -7.39 -25.37 15.96
N THR A 270 -6.34 -25.84 15.30
CA THR A 270 -6.18 -25.79 13.84
C THR A 270 -7.27 -26.60 13.12
N LYS A 271 -7.61 -27.80 13.62
CA LYS A 271 -8.66 -28.64 13.03
C LYS A 271 -10.06 -28.05 13.23
N GLU A 272 -10.30 -27.37 14.35
CA GLU A 272 -11.57 -26.71 14.64
C GLU A 272 -11.76 -25.43 13.81
N LEU A 273 -10.68 -24.83 13.29
CA LEU A 273 -10.68 -23.59 12.52
C LEU A 273 -10.84 -23.83 11.01
N LYS A 274 -10.39 -24.96 10.48
CA LYS A 274 -10.56 -25.39 9.08
C LYS A 274 -11.91 -26.06 8.84
#